data_0691a69eaa985f70737f1a9b1704ba4a
#
_entry.id   0691a69eaa985f70737f1a9b1704ba4a
#
_cell.length_a   1.000
_cell.length_b   1.000
_cell.length_c   1.000
_cell.angle_alpha   90.00
_cell.angle_beta   90.00
_cell.angle_gamma   90.00
#
_symmetry.space_group_name_H-M   'P 1'
#
loop_
_entity.id
_entity.type
_entity.pdbx_description
1 polymer ?
#
loop_
_entity_poly.entity_id
_entity_poly.type
_entity_poly.pdbx_seq_one_letter_code
_entity_poly.pdbx_strand_id
1 'polypeptide(L)'
;MDVRGLLTEGFGRITELYAGLAADLDDETLHHRPGGTGNPVGWLLWHLARVQDDHVADLAGQPQVWGRFQDRFGLPNGTGDIGYGHTSEQVDALRIEDPALLAEYHHEVTLATARYLQPVDAAELEREVDQRWDPPVTAGQRLISIQGDCLQHLGQAAYVKGLIGH
;
A
#
# COMPACT_ATOMS: atom_id res chain seq x y z
N MET A 1 -5.13 23.50 -11.25
CA MET A 1 -5.00 22.42 -10.23
C MET A 1 -3.82 22.82 -9.36
N ASP A 2 -4.01 22.90 -8.05
CA ASP A 2 -2.94 23.13 -7.09
C ASP A 2 -2.23 21.81 -6.72
N VAL A 3 -1.17 21.88 -5.91
CA VAL A 3 -0.39 20.73 -5.46
C VAL A 3 -1.25 19.69 -4.74
N ARG A 4 -2.13 20.17 -3.83
CA ARG A 4 -3.05 19.28 -3.11
C ARG A 4 -4.00 18.55 -4.08
N GLY A 5 -4.55 19.26 -5.05
CA GLY A 5 -5.43 18.67 -6.07
C GLY A 5 -4.72 17.61 -6.90
N LEU A 6 -3.43 17.85 -7.25
CA LEU A 6 -2.62 16.87 -7.99
C LEU A 6 -2.36 15.60 -7.16
N LEU A 7 -1.99 15.76 -5.89
CA LEU A 7 -1.75 14.62 -4.99
C LEU A 7 -3.04 13.83 -4.72
N THR A 8 -4.15 14.54 -4.48
CA THR A 8 -5.47 13.90 -4.29
C THR A 8 -5.89 13.09 -5.51
N GLU A 9 -5.68 13.62 -6.72
CA GLU A 9 -5.94 12.89 -7.97
C GLU A 9 -5.07 11.62 -8.07
N GLY A 10 -3.76 11.74 -7.79
CA GLY A 10 -2.83 10.61 -7.84
C GLY A 10 -3.23 9.47 -6.88
N PHE A 11 -3.53 9.78 -5.62
CA PHE A 11 -4.02 8.79 -4.64
C PHE A 11 -5.43 8.28 -4.97
N GLY A 12 -6.29 9.12 -5.56
CA GLY A 12 -7.60 8.72 -6.07
C GLY A 12 -7.50 7.60 -7.11
N ARG A 13 -6.56 7.71 -8.07
CA ARG A 13 -6.30 6.65 -9.06
C ARG A 13 -5.83 5.35 -8.44
N ILE A 14 -4.97 5.43 -7.41
CA ILE A 14 -4.55 4.24 -6.66
C ILE A 14 -5.76 3.57 -6.02
N THR A 15 -6.64 4.35 -5.39
CA THR A 15 -7.86 3.84 -4.76
C THR A 15 -8.79 3.14 -5.75
N GLU A 16 -9.01 3.74 -6.92
CA GLU A 16 -9.86 3.17 -7.97
C GLU A 16 -9.30 1.85 -8.51
N LEU A 17 -7.99 1.82 -8.82
CA LEU A 17 -7.31 0.62 -9.31
C LEU A 17 -7.31 -0.50 -8.26
N TYR A 18 -7.05 -0.14 -7.00
CA TYR A 18 -7.09 -1.10 -5.89
C TYR A 18 -8.48 -1.73 -5.75
N ALA A 19 -9.53 -0.90 -5.73
CA ALA A 19 -10.91 -1.38 -5.60
C ALA A 19 -11.29 -2.34 -6.74
N GLY A 20 -10.88 -2.04 -7.98
CA GLY A 20 -11.10 -2.91 -9.13
C GLY A 20 -10.36 -4.25 -9.04
N LEU A 21 -9.15 -4.27 -8.45
CA LEU A 21 -8.37 -5.49 -8.26
C LEU A 21 -8.86 -6.32 -7.07
N ALA A 22 -9.30 -5.67 -5.99
CA ALA A 22 -9.80 -6.31 -4.78
C ALA A 22 -11.22 -6.89 -4.94
N ALA A 23 -11.92 -6.52 -6.02
CA ALA A 23 -13.21 -7.10 -6.35
C ALA A 23 -13.04 -8.55 -6.82
N ASP A 24 -13.94 -9.42 -6.35
CA ASP A 24 -14.08 -10.81 -6.82
C ASP A 24 -12.76 -11.63 -6.73
N LEU A 25 -12.05 -11.50 -5.59
CA LEU A 25 -10.86 -12.30 -5.30
C LEU A 25 -11.27 -13.64 -4.69
N ASP A 26 -10.95 -14.73 -5.39
CA ASP A 26 -11.03 -16.09 -4.86
C ASP A 26 -9.67 -16.55 -4.30
N ASP A 27 -9.65 -17.73 -3.68
CA ASP A 27 -8.44 -18.28 -3.05
C ASP A 27 -7.31 -18.49 -4.07
N GLU A 28 -7.64 -18.95 -5.29
CA GLU A 28 -6.65 -19.14 -6.35
C GLU A 28 -6.01 -17.82 -6.74
N THR A 29 -6.81 -16.77 -7.01
CA THR A 29 -6.31 -15.45 -7.37
C THR A 29 -5.48 -14.82 -6.26
N LEU A 30 -5.92 -14.97 -5.00
CA LEU A 30 -5.21 -14.42 -3.83
C LEU A 30 -3.82 -15.00 -3.65
N HIS A 31 -3.65 -16.32 -3.91
CA HIS A 31 -2.45 -17.05 -3.49
C HIS A 31 -1.61 -17.61 -4.64
N HIS A 32 -2.07 -17.46 -5.89
CA HIS A 32 -1.28 -17.91 -7.05
C HIS A 32 0.05 -17.15 -7.15
N ARG A 33 1.14 -17.91 -7.16
CA ARG A 33 2.49 -17.38 -7.34
C ARG A 33 3.01 -17.63 -8.75
N PRO A 34 3.14 -16.59 -9.59
CA PRO A 34 3.70 -16.74 -10.94
C PRO A 34 5.08 -17.40 -10.90
N GLY A 35 5.24 -18.48 -11.68
CA GLY A 35 6.49 -19.24 -11.73
C GLY A 35 6.89 -19.89 -10.39
N GLY A 36 5.98 -20.01 -9.43
CA GLY A 36 6.21 -20.58 -8.10
C GLY A 36 6.98 -19.70 -7.11
N THR A 37 7.46 -18.52 -7.54
CA THR A 37 8.28 -17.64 -6.71
C THR A 37 7.84 -16.17 -6.76
N GLY A 38 7.01 -15.79 -7.72
CA GLY A 38 6.46 -14.43 -7.82
C GLY A 38 5.52 -14.09 -6.66
N ASN A 39 5.29 -12.83 -6.41
CA ASN A 39 4.37 -12.38 -5.37
C ASN A 39 2.92 -12.55 -5.83
N PRO A 40 2.04 -13.15 -5.02
CA PRO A 40 0.63 -13.32 -5.33
C PRO A 40 -0.14 -12.02 -5.15
N VAL A 41 -1.35 -11.94 -5.73
CA VAL A 41 -2.21 -10.74 -5.66
C VAL A 41 -2.49 -10.32 -4.21
N GLY A 42 -2.77 -11.28 -3.33
CA GLY A 42 -3.05 -11.01 -1.92
C GLY A 42 -1.89 -10.30 -1.22
N TRP A 43 -0.66 -10.80 -1.42
CA TRP A 43 0.54 -10.16 -0.89
C TRP A 43 0.77 -8.75 -1.47
N LEU A 44 0.61 -8.60 -2.79
CA LEU A 44 0.82 -7.31 -3.47
C LEU A 44 -0.15 -6.23 -2.97
N LEU A 45 -1.43 -6.57 -2.84
CA LEU A 45 -2.45 -5.64 -2.33
C LEU A 45 -2.23 -5.32 -0.84
N TRP A 46 -1.88 -6.32 -0.02
CA TRP A 46 -1.54 -6.09 1.37
C TRP A 46 -0.30 -5.19 1.50
N HIS A 47 0.78 -5.51 0.78
CA HIS A 47 2.04 -4.79 0.86
C HIS A 47 1.90 -3.30 0.50
N LEU A 48 1.28 -2.99 -0.65
CA LEU A 48 1.11 -1.58 -1.06
C LEU A 48 0.26 -0.78 -0.06
N ALA A 49 -0.77 -1.40 0.52
CA ALA A 49 -1.59 -0.75 1.56
C ALA A 49 -0.78 -0.52 2.84
N ARG A 50 0.10 -1.47 3.22
CA ARG A 50 1.04 -1.33 4.35
C ARG A 50 2.05 -0.20 4.11
N VAL A 51 2.65 -0.12 2.91
CA VAL A 51 3.58 0.96 2.53
C VAL A 51 2.91 2.33 2.60
N GLN A 52 1.70 2.44 2.04
CA GLN A 52 0.95 3.69 2.10
C GLN A 52 0.61 4.09 3.54
N ASP A 53 0.12 3.15 4.36
CA ASP A 53 -0.24 3.39 5.76
C ASP A 53 0.99 3.82 6.59
N ASP A 54 2.08 3.05 6.52
CA ASP A 54 3.30 3.30 7.27
C ASP A 54 3.86 4.71 6.99
N HIS A 55 4.04 5.02 5.72
CA HIS A 55 4.64 6.30 5.35
C HIS A 55 3.72 7.49 5.55
N VAL A 56 2.42 7.36 5.29
CA VAL A 56 1.46 8.46 5.54
C VAL A 56 1.29 8.71 7.03
N ALA A 57 1.27 7.67 7.85
CA ALA A 57 1.21 7.79 9.31
C ALA A 57 2.44 8.51 9.86
N ASP A 58 3.64 8.17 9.36
CA ASP A 58 4.89 8.86 9.71
C ASP A 58 4.85 10.34 9.32
N LEU A 59 4.48 10.67 8.08
CA LEU A 59 4.32 12.05 7.61
C LEU A 59 3.34 12.85 8.47
N ALA A 60 2.23 12.24 8.86
CA ALA A 60 1.17 12.85 9.65
C ALA A 60 1.50 12.92 11.16
N GLY A 61 2.52 12.21 11.65
CA GLY A 61 2.78 12.02 13.07
C GLY A 61 1.63 11.32 13.79
N GLN A 62 0.96 10.36 13.13
CA GLN A 62 -0.20 9.65 13.62
C GLN A 62 0.04 8.14 13.68
N PRO A 63 -0.70 7.39 14.52
CA PRO A 63 -0.65 5.93 14.49
C PRO A 63 -1.11 5.38 13.14
N GLN A 64 -0.50 4.27 12.72
CA GLN A 64 -0.94 3.52 11.55
C GLN A 64 -2.36 2.96 11.73
N VAL A 65 -3.10 2.90 10.65
CA VAL A 65 -4.40 2.22 10.57
C VAL A 65 -4.24 0.73 10.87
N TRP A 66 -3.10 0.13 10.49
CA TRP A 66 -2.76 -1.27 10.68
C TRP A 66 -3.01 -1.80 12.08
N GLY A 67 -2.77 -1.01 13.13
CA GLY A 67 -3.00 -1.41 14.50
C GLY A 67 -4.43 -1.89 14.81
N ARG A 68 -5.43 -1.50 14.00
CA ARG A 68 -6.82 -1.95 14.12
C ARG A 68 -7.13 -3.20 13.29
N PHE A 69 -6.23 -3.58 12.38
CA PHE A 69 -6.44 -4.65 11.41
C PHE A 69 -5.55 -5.87 11.64
N GLN A 70 -4.40 -5.70 12.28
CA GLN A 70 -3.39 -6.74 12.44
C GLN A 70 -3.98 -8.06 12.99
N ASP A 71 -4.71 -7.98 14.08
CA ASP A 71 -5.31 -9.18 14.72
C ASP A 71 -6.38 -9.82 13.84
N ARG A 72 -7.09 -9.01 13.02
CA ARG A 72 -8.12 -9.49 12.12
C ARG A 72 -7.54 -10.23 10.92
N PHE A 73 -6.39 -9.79 10.43
CA PHE A 73 -5.67 -10.49 9.36
C PHE A 73 -5.02 -11.79 9.84
N GLY A 74 -4.68 -11.90 11.14
CA GLY A 74 -4.06 -13.10 11.71
C GLY A 74 -2.72 -13.48 11.10
N LEU A 75 -2.02 -12.51 10.47
CA LEU A 75 -0.77 -12.76 9.77
C LEU A 75 0.40 -12.96 10.75
N PRO A 76 1.40 -13.78 10.40
CA PRO A 76 2.54 -14.08 11.28
C PRO A 76 3.50 -12.90 11.46
N ASN A 77 3.29 -11.82 10.74
CA ASN A 77 4.16 -10.66 10.65
C ASN A 77 4.07 -9.77 11.90
N GLY A 78 5.21 -9.20 12.30
CA GLY A 78 5.25 -8.17 13.33
C GLY A 78 4.51 -6.89 12.92
N THR A 79 4.12 -6.07 13.91
CA THR A 79 3.36 -4.81 13.69
C THR A 79 4.06 -3.84 12.73
N GLY A 80 5.40 -3.78 12.77
CA GLY A 80 6.21 -2.91 11.90
C GLY A 80 6.54 -3.50 10.54
N ASP A 81 6.12 -4.74 10.26
CA ASP A 81 6.42 -5.38 8.99
C ASP A 81 5.48 -4.87 7.88
N ILE A 82 6.07 -4.33 6.83
CA ILE A 82 5.37 -3.84 5.65
C ILE A 82 5.63 -4.70 4.41
N GLY A 83 6.35 -5.83 4.55
CA GLY A 83 6.68 -6.74 3.45
C GLY A 83 7.98 -6.40 2.71
N TYR A 84 8.70 -5.35 3.08
CA TYR A 84 9.92 -4.96 2.40
C TYR A 84 11.03 -6.00 2.59
N GLY A 85 11.53 -6.54 1.47
CA GLY A 85 12.61 -7.54 1.48
C GLY A 85 12.17 -8.94 1.94
N HIS A 86 10.88 -9.26 1.92
CA HIS A 86 10.39 -10.60 2.23
C HIS A 86 11.08 -11.68 1.40
N THR A 87 11.51 -12.75 2.06
CA THR A 87 11.94 -13.98 1.39
C THR A 87 10.74 -14.73 0.79
N SER A 88 11.01 -15.70 -0.07
CA SER A 88 9.96 -16.54 -0.67
C SER A 88 9.11 -17.23 0.40
N GLU A 89 9.75 -17.72 1.46
CA GLU A 89 9.08 -18.37 2.59
C GLU A 89 8.18 -17.40 3.37
N GLN A 90 8.61 -16.15 3.54
CA GLN A 90 7.79 -15.12 4.19
C GLN A 90 6.57 -14.73 3.35
N VAL A 91 6.74 -14.67 2.03
CA VAL A 91 5.62 -14.46 1.10
C VAL A 91 4.62 -15.63 1.16
N ASP A 92 5.10 -16.88 1.20
CA ASP A 92 4.25 -18.07 1.31
C ASP A 92 3.49 -18.12 2.66
N ALA A 93 4.12 -17.66 3.73
CA ALA A 93 3.51 -17.64 5.06
C ALA A 93 2.41 -16.58 5.20
N LEU A 94 2.41 -15.56 4.31
CA LEU A 94 1.44 -14.48 4.34
C LEU A 94 0.18 -14.88 3.55
N ARG A 95 -0.73 -15.59 4.21
CA ARG A 95 -2.00 -16.02 3.61
C ARG A 95 -3.14 -15.12 4.07
N ILE A 96 -3.84 -14.55 3.10
CA ILE A 96 -5.03 -13.73 3.35
C ILE A 96 -6.25 -14.66 3.35
N GLU A 97 -6.81 -14.92 4.53
CA GLU A 97 -7.97 -15.81 4.68
C GLU A 97 -9.29 -15.12 4.29
N ASP A 98 -9.39 -13.82 4.53
CA ASP A 98 -10.57 -13.02 4.20
C ASP A 98 -10.21 -11.88 3.24
N PRO A 99 -10.52 -12.01 1.93
CA PRO A 99 -10.21 -10.97 0.95
C PRO A 99 -10.94 -9.64 1.21
N ALA A 100 -12.08 -9.64 1.91
CA ALA A 100 -12.79 -8.41 2.24
C ALA A 100 -11.97 -7.49 3.16
N LEU A 101 -11.07 -8.04 3.98
CA LEU A 101 -10.17 -7.27 4.84
C LEU A 101 -9.20 -6.40 4.04
N LEU A 102 -8.78 -6.83 2.85
CA LEU A 102 -7.91 -6.02 1.99
C LEU A 102 -8.61 -4.74 1.57
N ALA A 103 -9.83 -4.84 1.08
CA ALA A 103 -10.62 -3.67 0.66
C ALA A 103 -10.95 -2.75 1.85
N GLU A 104 -11.35 -3.32 2.99
CA GLU A 104 -11.67 -2.57 4.21
C GLU A 104 -10.45 -1.84 4.77
N TYR A 105 -9.30 -2.51 4.84
CA TYR A 105 -8.04 -1.91 5.30
C TYR A 105 -7.59 -0.77 4.38
N HIS A 106 -7.54 -1.01 3.08
CA HIS A 106 -7.12 0.03 2.13
C HIS A 106 -8.09 1.23 2.12
N HIS A 107 -9.39 1.01 2.30
CA HIS A 107 -10.36 2.09 2.45
C HIS A 107 -10.00 3.01 3.64
N GLU A 108 -9.70 2.43 4.81
CA GLU A 108 -9.32 3.20 5.99
C GLU A 108 -7.98 3.93 5.80
N VAL A 109 -7.01 3.31 5.12
CA VAL A 109 -5.74 3.95 4.74
C VAL A 109 -5.99 5.13 3.79
N THR A 110 -6.89 4.98 2.81
CA THR A 110 -7.30 6.07 1.92
C THR A 110 -7.91 7.24 2.69
N LEU A 111 -8.75 6.98 3.69
CA LEU A 111 -9.31 8.04 4.53
C LEU A 111 -8.22 8.75 5.38
N ALA A 112 -7.25 8.01 5.88
CA ALA A 112 -6.10 8.59 6.60
C ALA A 112 -5.25 9.46 5.67
N THR A 113 -4.96 8.97 4.46
CA THR A 113 -4.24 9.72 3.41
C THR A 113 -4.97 11.01 3.05
N ALA A 114 -6.29 10.95 2.82
CA ALA A 114 -7.09 12.12 2.49
C ALA A 114 -7.06 13.18 3.62
N ARG A 115 -7.12 12.74 4.88
CA ARG A 115 -6.98 13.66 6.04
C ARG A 115 -5.62 14.34 6.06
N TYR A 116 -4.53 13.60 5.85
CA TYR A 116 -3.18 14.18 5.77
C TYR A 116 -3.06 15.19 4.64
N LEU A 117 -3.60 14.91 3.46
CA LEU A 117 -3.50 15.80 2.29
C LEU A 117 -4.28 17.11 2.42
N GLN A 118 -5.30 17.19 3.31
CA GLN A 118 -6.13 18.38 3.45
C GLN A 118 -5.35 19.69 3.71
N PRO A 119 -4.39 19.73 4.66
CA PRO A 119 -3.60 20.93 4.93
C PRO A 119 -2.35 21.07 4.04
N VAL A 120 -2.03 20.09 3.17
CA VAL A 120 -0.77 20.07 2.42
C VAL A 120 -0.68 21.25 1.48
N ASP A 121 0.42 22.00 1.62
CA ASP A 121 0.81 23.11 0.77
C ASP A 121 2.27 22.95 0.29
N ALA A 122 2.80 23.96 -0.40
CA ALA A 122 4.17 23.92 -0.91
C ALA A 122 5.23 23.86 0.21
N ALA A 123 4.95 24.45 1.37
CA ALA A 123 5.89 24.44 2.50
C ALA A 123 5.98 23.04 3.13
N GLU A 124 4.84 22.36 3.25
CA GLU A 124 4.83 20.96 3.74
C GLU A 124 5.61 20.03 2.80
N LEU A 125 5.56 20.25 1.48
CA LEU A 125 6.31 19.40 0.53
C LEU A 125 7.83 19.53 0.67
N GLU A 126 8.32 20.68 1.12
CA GLU A 126 9.75 20.92 1.35
C GLU A 126 10.21 20.48 2.76
N ARG A 127 9.30 20.10 3.64
CA ARG A 127 9.65 19.63 4.98
C ARG A 127 10.52 18.36 4.89
N GLU A 128 11.72 18.42 5.47
CA GLU A 128 12.60 17.25 5.58
C GLU A 128 12.00 16.21 6.55
N VAL A 129 11.91 14.97 6.10
CA VAL A 129 11.27 13.87 6.84
C VAL A 129 12.21 12.68 7.07
N ASP A 130 13.34 12.60 6.34
CA ASP A 130 14.33 11.55 6.54
C ASP A 130 15.75 12.08 6.30
N GLN A 131 16.49 12.26 7.39
CA GLN A 131 17.86 12.77 7.39
C GLN A 131 18.93 11.68 7.23
N ARG A 132 18.54 10.43 7.03
CA ARG A 132 19.49 9.32 6.79
C ARG A 132 20.10 9.36 5.38
N TRP A 133 19.56 10.20 4.53
CA TRP A 133 19.99 10.42 3.14
C TRP A 133 20.68 11.78 2.97
N ASP A 134 21.54 11.90 1.95
CA ASP A 134 22.18 13.15 1.55
C ASP A 134 21.94 13.38 0.05
N PRO A 135 21.12 14.37 -0.36
CA PRO A 135 20.34 15.28 0.52
C PRO A 135 19.20 14.54 1.28
N PRO A 136 18.71 15.15 2.39
CA PRO A 136 17.56 14.62 3.13
C PRO A 136 16.33 14.47 2.25
N VAL A 137 15.51 13.43 2.54
CA VAL A 137 14.25 13.21 1.83
C VAL A 137 13.20 14.19 2.33
N THR A 138 12.48 14.84 1.41
CA THR A 138 11.36 15.73 1.75
C THR A 138 10.01 14.99 1.75
N ALA A 139 8.98 15.60 2.37
CA ALA A 139 7.62 15.07 2.36
C ALA A 139 7.07 14.91 0.92
N GLY A 140 7.37 15.85 0.03
CA GLY A 140 7.00 15.74 -1.38
C GLY A 140 7.63 14.53 -2.07
N GLN A 141 8.94 14.29 -1.86
CA GLN A 141 9.62 13.12 -2.39
C GLN A 141 9.05 11.82 -1.80
N ARG A 142 8.72 11.80 -0.50
CA ARG A 142 8.09 10.65 0.16
C ARG A 142 6.72 10.35 -0.45
N LEU A 143 5.88 11.36 -0.69
CA LEU A 143 4.57 11.19 -1.31
C LEU A 143 4.66 10.62 -2.73
N ILE A 144 5.59 11.09 -3.55
CA ILE A 144 5.85 10.54 -4.88
C ILE A 144 6.35 9.09 -4.81
N SER A 145 7.22 8.79 -3.83
CA SER A 145 7.71 7.42 -3.60
C SER A 145 6.56 6.46 -3.26
N ILE A 146 5.64 6.87 -2.37
CA ILE A 146 4.44 6.08 -2.03
C ILE A 146 3.59 5.82 -3.29
N GLN A 147 3.29 6.87 -4.08
CA GLN A 147 2.49 6.72 -5.30
C GLN A 147 3.17 5.80 -6.31
N GLY A 148 4.48 5.95 -6.49
CA GLY A 148 5.26 5.09 -7.39
C GLY A 148 5.23 3.62 -6.98
N ASP A 149 5.43 3.33 -5.70
CA ASP A 149 5.38 1.98 -5.13
C ASP A 149 3.98 1.35 -5.32
N CYS A 150 2.93 2.06 -4.91
CA CYS A 150 1.56 1.60 -5.05
C CYS A 150 1.20 1.29 -6.51
N LEU A 151 1.52 2.18 -7.46
CA LEU A 151 1.20 1.97 -8.87
C LEU A 151 1.98 0.80 -9.48
N GLN A 152 3.23 0.58 -9.09
CA GLN A 152 4.02 -0.57 -9.53
C GLN A 152 3.39 -1.88 -9.06
N HIS A 153 3.01 -1.97 -7.78
CA HIS A 153 2.40 -3.17 -7.22
C HIS A 153 0.97 -3.41 -7.73
N LEU A 154 0.18 -2.37 -7.98
CA LEU A 154 -1.11 -2.50 -8.66
C LEU A 154 -0.95 -3.05 -10.08
N GLY A 155 0.05 -2.57 -10.83
CA GLY A 155 0.37 -3.11 -12.15
C GLY A 155 0.78 -4.58 -12.12
N GLN A 156 1.59 -4.97 -11.13
CA GLN A 156 1.96 -6.38 -10.89
C GLN A 156 0.74 -7.23 -10.54
N ALA A 157 -0.12 -6.77 -9.62
CA ALA A 157 -1.34 -7.48 -9.23
C ALA A 157 -2.30 -7.65 -10.41
N ALA A 158 -2.48 -6.62 -11.24
CA ALA A 158 -3.29 -6.70 -12.45
C ALA A 158 -2.73 -7.74 -13.45
N TYR A 159 -1.42 -7.75 -13.62
CA TYR A 159 -0.75 -8.73 -14.49
C TYR A 159 -0.95 -10.17 -13.99
N VAL A 160 -0.72 -10.42 -12.69
CA VAL A 160 -0.91 -11.75 -12.07
C VAL A 160 -2.36 -12.20 -12.20
N LYS A 161 -3.33 -11.33 -11.88
CA LYS A 161 -4.78 -11.62 -12.02
C LYS A 161 -5.14 -11.99 -13.47
N GLY A 162 -4.54 -11.28 -14.46
CA GLY A 162 -4.73 -11.57 -15.87
C GLY A 162 -4.15 -12.91 -16.33
N LEU A 163 -3.09 -13.41 -15.68
CA LEU A 163 -2.53 -14.74 -16.00
C LEU A 163 -3.42 -15.91 -15.59
N ILE A 164 -4.24 -15.72 -14.54
CA ILE A 164 -5.11 -16.78 -13.98
C ILE A 164 -6.45 -16.82 -14.72
N GLY A 165 -6.94 -15.68 -15.19
CA GLY A 165 -8.26 -15.54 -15.82
C GLY A 165 -8.36 -16.03 -17.27
N HIS A 166 -7.36 -16.79 -17.76
CA HIS A 166 -7.33 -17.30 -19.15
C HIS A 166 -7.16 -18.81 -19.23
#